data_80dca3c7e8b858f8a08ae7110e56dd1f
#
_entry.id   80dca3c7e8b858f8a08ae7110e56dd1f
#
_cell.length_a   1.000
_cell.length_b   1.000
_cell.length_c   1.000
_cell.angle_alpha   90.00
_cell.angle_beta   90.00
_cell.angle_gamma   90.00
#
_symmetry.space_group_name_H-M   'P 1'
#
loop_
_entity.id
_entity.type
_entity.pdbx_description
1 polymer ?
#
loop_
_entity_poly.entity_id
_entity_poly.type
_entity_poly.pdbx_seq_one_letter_code
_entity_poly.pdbx_strand_id
1 'polypeptide(L)' 'MRKGIEVRLSPGDRERLEAVIGSGNSPQKHVWRARIVLLSAAGVGTMAVQRQTGKAKPTIWRWQARFMAEG' A
#
# COMPACT_ATOMS: atom_id res chain seq x y z
N MET A 1 19.71 8.79 9.61
CA MET A 1 18.56 7.89 9.66
C MET A 1 17.75 7.93 8.38
N ARG A 2 17.42 6.77 7.90
CA ARG A 2 16.68 6.68 6.67
C ARG A 2 15.18 6.84 6.90
N LYS A 3 14.58 7.69 6.15
CA LYS A 3 13.14 7.83 6.20
C LYS A 3 12.48 6.90 5.18
N GLY A 4 11.35 6.36 5.55
CA GLY A 4 10.56 5.61 4.60
C GLY A 4 9.98 6.52 3.53
N ILE A 5 9.43 5.91 2.50
CA ILE A 5 8.76 6.65 1.45
C ILE A 5 7.43 7.16 1.98
N GLU A 6 7.19 8.44 1.82
CA GLU A 6 5.93 9.04 2.24
C GLU A 6 4.91 8.82 1.13
N VAL A 7 3.84 8.12 1.45
CA VAL A 7 2.79 7.83 0.48
C VAL A 7 1.64 8.80 0.70
N ARG A 8 1.27 9.51 -0.37
CA ARG A 8 0.17 10.45 -0.33
C ARG A 8 -0.90 10.01 -1.32
N LEU A 9 -2.14 10.05 -0.88
CA LEU A 9 -3.26 9.65 -1.70
C LEU A 9 -4.22 10.81 -1.91
N SER A 10 -4.66 10.98 -3.15
CA SER A 10 -5.80 11.84 -3.41
C SER A 10 -7.07 11.10 -3.02
N PRO A 11 -8.20 11.80 -2.84
CA PRO A 11 -9.46 11.12 -2.52
C PRO A 11 -9.84 10.06 -3.55
N GLY A 12 -9.58 10.33 -4.83
CA GLY A 12 -9.88 9.35 -5.87
C GLY A 12 -9.01 8.11 -5.79
N ASP A 13 -7.73 8.29 -5.46
CA ASP A 13 -6.82 7.16 -5.30
C ASP A 13 -7.26 6.27 -4.15
N ARG A 14 -7.63 6.89 -3.03
CA ARG A 14 -8.08 6.14 -1.87
C ARG A 14 -9.32 5.31 -2.19
N GLU A 15 -10.27 5.92 -2.88
CA GLU A 15 -11.49 5.21 -3.24
C GLU A 15 -11.20 4.02 -4.14
N ARG A 16 -10.30 4.19 -5.11
CA ARG A 16 -9.95 3.08 -6.01
C ARG A 16 -9.29 1.94 -5.26
N LEU A 17 -8.38 2.27 -4.36
CA LEU A 17 -7.69 1.24 -3.60
C LEU A 17 -8.62 0.51 -2.65
N GLU A 18 -9.53 1.24 -2.01
CA GLU A 18 -10.50 0.64 -1.12
C GLU A 18 -11.46 -0.25 -1.91
N ALA A 19 -11.81 0.14 -3.12
CA ALA A 19 -12.67 -0.67 -3.97
C ALA A 19 -11.99 -1.98 -4.34
N VAL A 20 -10.68 -1.95 -4.60
CA VAL A 20 -9.94 -3.17 -4.91
C VAL A 20 -9.98 -4.12 -3.72
N ILE A 21 -9.76 -3.62 -2.51
CA ILE A 21 -9.77 -4.45 -1.31
C ILE A 21 -11.16 -5.01 -1.04
N GLY A 22 -12.19 -4.19 -1.26
CA GLY A 22 -13.57 -4.59 -0.99
C GLY A 22 -14.18 -5.46 -2.05
N SER A 23 -13.56 -5.59 -3.21
CA SER A 23 -14.09 -6.39 -4.30
C SER A 23 -13.72 -7.86 -4.11
N GLY A 24 -14.71 -8.73 -4.12
CA GLY A 24 -14.46 -10.17 -4.01
C GLY A 24 -13.82 -10.76 -5.24
N ASN A 25 -13.80 -10.03 -6.34
CA ASN A 25 -13.27 -10.51 -7.61
C ASN A 25 -11.85 -10.04 -7.90
N SER A 26 -11.28 -9.20 -7.04
CA SER A 26 -9.93 -8.69 -7.27
C SER A 26 -8.90 -9.77 -7.04
N PRO A 27 -7.87 -9.89 -7.90
CA PRO A 27 -6.78 -10.82 -7.65
C PRO A 27 -6.07 -10.49 -6.34
N GLN A 28 -5.59 -11.53 -5.65
CA GLN A 28 -4.90 -11.33 -4.38
C GLN A 28 -3.72 -10.36 -4.48
N LYS A 29 -2.96 -10.44 -5.56
CA LYS A 29 -1.82 -9.56 -5.73
C LYS A 29 -2.21 -8.10 -5.79
N HIS A 30 -3.38 -7.78 -6.28
CA HIS A 30 -3.86 -6.39 -6.28
C HIS A 30 -4.36 -5.99 -4.90
N VAL A 31 -4.97 -6.92 -4.19
CA VAL A 31 -5.50 -6.64 -2.86
C VAL A 31 -4.38 -6.28 -1.88
N TRP A 32 -3.32 -7.10 -1.81
CA TRP A 32 -2.27 -6.79 -0.85
C TRP A 32 -1.47 -5.56 -1.23
N ARG A 33 -1.33 -5.27 -2.53
CA ARG A 33 -0.68 -4.03 -2.96
C ARG A 33 -1.48 -2.82 -2.51
N ALA A 34 -2.79 -2.87 -2.70
CA ALA A 34 -3.66 -1.79 -2.26
C ALA A 34 -3.57 -1.59 -0.76
N ARG A 35 -3.50 -2.68 0.01
CA ARG A 35 -3.36 -2.58 1.45
C ARG A 35 -2.05 -1.91 1.84
N ILE A 36 -0.95 -2.28 1.20
CA ILE A 36 0.34 -1.67 1.49
C ILE A 36 0.25 -0.16 1.31
N VAL A 37 -0.32 0.28 0.20
CA VAL A 37 -0.40 1.70 -0.11
C VAL A 37 -1.31 2.43 0.87
N LEU A 38 -2.49 1.86 1.14
CA LEU A 38 -3.44 2.49 2.06
C LEU A 38 -2.89 2.59 3.47
N LEU A 39 -2.27 1.54 3.97
CA LEU A 39 -1.69 1.55 5.31
C LEU A 39 -0.54 2.54 5.39
N SER A 40 0.28 2.59 4.37
CA SER A 40 1.39 3.54 4.32
C SER A 40 0.89 4.98 4.34
N ALA A 41 -0.15 5.27 3.57
CA ALA A 41 -0.72 6.61 3.51
C ALA A 41 -1.38 7.00 4.83
N ALA A 42 -1.86 6.02 5.59
CA ALA A 42 -2.47 6.28 6.88
C ALA A 42 -1.45 6.50 7.99
N GLY A 43 -0.15 6.43 7.66
CA GLY A 43 0.89 6.63 8.66
C GLY A 43 1.27 5.37 9.42
N VAL A 44 0.82 4.22 8.97
CA VAL A 44 1.17 2.95 9.62
C VAL A 44 2.63 2.64 9.32
N GLY A 45 3.38 2.27 10.35
CA GLY A 45 4.79 1.96 10.20
C GLY A 45 5.03 0.72 9.37
N THR A 46 6.23 0.62 8.78
CA THR A 46 6.59 -0.49 7.93
C THR A 46 6.39 -1.84 8.61
N MET A 47 6.76 -1.94 9.89
CA MET A 47 6.62 -3.20 10.61
C MET A 47 5.17 -3.63 10.75
N ALA A 48 4.29 -2.66 11.00
CA ALA A 48 2.87 -2.97 11.10
C ALA A 48 2.28 -3.36 9.75
N VAL A 49 2.71 -2.68 8.69
CA VAL A 49 2.29 -3.04 7.34
C VAL A 49 2.74 -4.45 7.00
N GLN A 50 3.99 -4.78 7.36
CA GLN A 50 4.53 -6.11 7.14
C GLN A 50 3.71 -7.17 7.86
N ARG A 51 3.35 -6.88 9.10
CA ARG A 51 2.56 -7.81 9.90
C ARG A 51 1.17 -8.03 9.30
N GLN A 52 0.54 -6.97 8.83
CA GLN A 52 -0.82 -7.06 8.32
C GLN A 52 -0.89 -7.66 6.92
N THR A 53 0.14 -7.45 6.11
CA THR A 53 0.13 -7.96 4.73
C THR A 53 0.88 -9.26 4.58
N GLY A 54 1.76 -9.59 5.53
CA GLY A 54 2.60 -10.77 5.43
C GLY A 54 3.72 -10.65 4.43
N LYS A 55 4.03 -9.44 3.98
CA LYS A 55 5.07 -9.22 2.98
C LYS A 55 6.34 -8.68 3.61
N ALA A 56 7.50 -8.98 3.00
CA ALA A 56 8.78 -8.52 3.50
C ALA A 56 8.95 -7.03 3.23
N LYS A 57 9.83 -6.41 4.01
CA LYS A 57 10.10 -4.97 3.88
C LYS A 57 10.50 -4.57 2.45
N PRO A 58 11.40 -5.30 1.77
CA PRO A 58 11.76 -4.91 0.39
C PRO A 58 10.57 -4.87 -0.54
N THR A 59 9.63 -5.81 -0.38
CA THR A 59 8.43 -5.84 -1.20
C THR A 59 7.55 -4.62 -0.92
N ILE A 60 7.40 -4.28 0.37
CA ILE A 60 6.60 -3.14 0.77
C ILE A 60 7.18 -1.86 0.20
N TRP A 61 8.51 -1.66 0.35
CA TRP A 61 9.17 -0.47 -0.16
C TRP A 61 9.07 -0.36 -1.68
N ARG A 62 9.18 -1.48 -2.36
CA ARG A 62 9.08 -1.50 -3.83
C ARG A 62 7.71 -1.00 -4.28
N TRP A 63 6.65 -1.47 -3.66
CA TRP A 63 5.31 -1.09 -4.07
C TRP A 63 4.96 0.33 -3.66
N GLN A 64 5.48 0.79 -2.54
CA GLN A 64 5.32 2.19 -2.16
C GLN A 64 5.96 3.10 -3.21
N ALA A 65 7.19 2.79 -3.60
CA ALA A 65 7.89 3.59 -4.58
C ALA A 65 7.20 3.54 -5.95
N ARG A 66 6.74 2.36 -6.32
CA ARG A 66 6.08 2.19 -7.61
C ARG A 66 4.78 2.96 -7.67
N PHE A 67 4.00 2.92 -6.60
CA PHE A 67 2.75 3.67 -6.55
C PHE A 67 3.02 5.17 -6.69
N MET A 68 4.00 5.69 -5.97
CA MET A 68 4.32 7.11 -6.03
C MET A 68 4.82 7.54 -7.40
N ALA A 69 5.47 6.63 -8.13
CA ALA A 69 5.98 6.94 -9.46
C ALA A 69 4.89 6.87 -10.52
N GLU A 70 3.97 5.93 -10.37
CA GLU A 70 2.97 5.67 -11.43
C GLU A 70 1.57 6.14 -11.05
N GLY A 71 1.34 6.39 -9.81
CA GLY A 71 0.02 6.81 -9.33
C GLY A 71 -0.87 5.66 -8.96
#